data_5643359034516320bd8e6548e2672250
#
_entry.id   5643359034516320bd8e6548e2672250
#
_cell.length_a   1.000
_cell.length_b   1.000
_cell.length_c   1.000
_cell.angle_alpha   90.00
_cell.angle_beta   90.00
_cell.angle_gamma   90.00
#
_symmetry.space_group_name_H-M   'P 1'
#
loop_
_entity.id
_entity.type
_entity.pdbx_description
1 polymer ?
#
loop_
_entity_poly.entity_id
_entity_poly.type
_entity_poly.pdbx_seq_one_letter_code
_entity_poly.pdbx_strand_id
1 'polypeptide(L)'
;MTSLVLGQRKLVLPKIDTINLDYRSGGNPLEYIDVDHLGVINLRPAAGFAQIYEHNLAENVYNSPAGFTYFQNEKRVTPKKTPLPYLGFKYGFGAGLNQAVDADYHHLITKKSHIHFRYHRRTSEGLMRESSFRLNDVNLMIHHQSDRWRTFLDAYYGGYNYDENGGVEPGAVVGVQTVDFLPVNKTNASSETRKVDVKWRNYYDLYRDSLIAHGPATRSHYELTGREFRESPVDNSTFPDIFIDSNSTRDQFQTPSISNGVGYFFSSNILEVDGTLNYRYWRNQNLGTYRDTSEMFLHSNLYFGGERFNIQNEFYFNTLGALGEFYNRSKVFFKPLKKTYISGNLNFDNLLPLPYQRFHFANNIQWELEELQTQQIINIGGRIQYGDTNFIYADLNWTNVNNGLYFINQEWRQDVLDFVSVGAFSIGGELHVGNWHFYPETTVRFNTENFAYQPLFSARMRSAYKKGYFKNDALVLAFGLDLGFDSEHDHLIYNTLLNVMEPGQSPRITPSLYRINFFLGAEIDTFRFFIRAENIDYFINPQDAFIDPNFPITPFIIRLGVTWDFFN
;
A
#
# COMPACT_ATOMS: atom_id res chain seq x y z
N MET A 1 -31.51 16.80 -30.19
CA MET A 1 -30.42 16.03 -30.77
C MET A 1 -29.82 15.20 -29.66
N THR A 2 -30.24 13.96 -29.58
CA THR A 2 -29.76 12.98 -28.59
C THR A 2 -28.39 12.51 -29.04
N SER A 3 -27.33 12.95 -28.37
CA SER A 3 -26.01 12.38 -28.56
C SER A 3 -26.04 10.94 -28.05
N LEU A 4 -25.97 9.98 -28.96
CA LEU A 4 -25.62 8.60 -28.66
C LEU A 4 -24.25 8.62 -27.96
N VAL A 5 -24.26 8.47 -26.65
CA VAL A 5 -23.08 8.05 -25.91
C VAL A 5 -22.80 6.62 -26.34
N LEU A 6 -21.93 6.47 -27.32
CA LEU A 6 -21.33 5.18 -27.68
C LEU A 6 -20.71 4.63 -26.39
N GLY A 7 -21.37 3.63 -25.82
CA GLY A 7 -20.90 2.96 -24.62
C GLY A 7 -19.44 2.57 -24.80
N GLN A 8 -18.58 3.13 -23.96
CA GLN A 8 -17.17 2.75 -23.93
C GLN A 8 -17.11 1.25 -23.60
N ARG A 9 -16.56 0.47 -24.50
CA ARG A 9 -16.35 -0.95 -24.28
C ARG A 9 -15.48 -1.14 -23.06
N LYS A 10 -16.03 -1.78 -22.05
CA LYS A 10 -15.31 -2.14 -20.82
C LYS A 10 -14.58 -3.44 -21.11
N LEU A 11 -13.30 -3.38 -21.36
CA LEU A 11 -12.43 -4.55 -21.30
C LEU A 11 -11.89 -4.69 -19.88
N VAL A 12 -11.57 -5.91 -19.46
CA VAL A 12 -10.83 -6.20 -18.21
C VAL A 12 -9.38 -5.68 -18.31
N LEU A 13 -9.26 -4.54 -18.89
CA LEU A 13 -8.02 -3.80 -19.14
C LEU A 13 -7.91 -2.69 -18.13
N PRO A 14 -6.72 -2.16 -17.89
CA PRO A 14 -6.56 -1.02 -17.02
C PRO A 14 -7.55 0.08 -17.40
N LYS A 15 -8.43 0.41 -16.47
CA LYS A 15 -9.43 1.45 -16.66
C LYS A 15 -8.71 2.78 -16.78
N ILE A 16 -9.03 3.54 -17.82
CA ILE A 16 -8.52 4.89 -18.02
C ILE A 16 -9.61 5.86 -17.61
N ASP A 17 -9.40 6.57 -16.51
CA ASP A 17 -10.29 7.63 -16.06
C ASP A 17 -10.00 8.94 -16.80
N THR A 18 -10.99 9.84 -16.84
CA THR A 18 -10.81 11.16 -17.43
C THR A 18 -10.56 12.17 -16.30
N ILE A 19 -9.50 12.96 -16.41
CA ILE A 19 -9.29 14.09 -15.50
C ILE A 19 -10.35 15.14 -15.84
N ASN A 20 -11.15 15.52 -14.83
CA ASN A 20 -12.03 16.65 -14.96
C ASN A 20 -11.20 17.93 -14.83
N LEU A 21 -11.20 18.77 -15.86
CA LEU A 21 -10.50 20.05 -15.85
C LEU A 21 -11.19 21.09 -14.97
N ASP A 22 -12.45 20.88 -14.62
CA ASP A 22 -13.20 21.73 -13.71
C ASP A 22 -12.94 21.37 -12.23
N TYR A 23 -11.71 21.59 -11.79
CA TYR A 23 -11.26 21.29 -10.43
C TYR A 23 -11.77 22.28 -9.38
N ARG A 24 -12.47 23.33 -9.77
CA ARG A 24 -13.11 24.28 -8.85
C ARG A 24 -14.43 23.76 -8.28
N SER A 25 -15.06 22.80 -8.94
CA SER A 25 -16.34 22.25 -8.55
C SER A 25 -16.20 20.92 -7.82
N GLY A 26 -16.22 20.93 -6.50
CA GLY A 26 -16.57 19.79 -5.68
C GLY A 26 -15.45 18.83 -5.28
N GLY A 27 -14.19 19.20 -5.40
CA GLY A 27 -13.08 18.44 -4.81
C GLY A 27 -13.17 18.42 -3.28
N ASN A 28 -12.81 17.30 -2.65
CA ASN A 28 -12.65 17.22 -1.20
C ASN A 28 -11.70 18.34 -0.74
N PRO A 29 -12.12 19.24 0.18
CA PRO A 29 -11.30 20.36 0.63
C PRO A 29 -10.00 19.91 1.31
N LEU A 30 -9.90 18.64 1.64
CA LEU A 30 -8.73 18.04 2.26
C LEU A 30 -7.86 17.26 1.27
N GLU A 31 -8.25 17.11 0.01
CA GLU A 31 -7.55 16.29 -0.98
C GLU A 31 -6.09 16.74 -1.17
N TYR A 32 -5.83 18.05 -1.12
CA TYR A 32 -4.47 18.61 -1.23
C TYR A 32 -3.79 18.82 0.13
N ILE A 33 -4.55 18.71 1.23
CA ILE A 33 -4.05 18.80 2.60
C ILE A 33 -3.73 17.40 3.15
N ASP A 34 -4.21 16.38 2.46
CA ASP A 34 -3.96 14.99 2.84
C ASP A 34 -2.49 14.66 2.68
N VAL A 35 -1.82 14.52 3.81
CA VAL A 35 -0.37 14.39 3.93
C VAL A 35 0.07 12.95 3.73
N ASP A 36 -0.84 12.00 3.55
CA ASP A 36 -0.47 10.61 3.25
C ASP A 36 0.36 10.53 1.96
N HIS A 37 0.16 11.46 1.04
CA HIS A 37 1.01 11.64 -0.13
C HIS A 37 2.36 12.27 0.16
N LEU A 38 2.51 12.96 1.28
CA LEU A 38 3.73 13.65 1.70
C LEU A 38 4.52 12.90 2.76
N GLY A 39 4.08 11.68 3.07
CA GLY A 39 4.89 10.76 3.81
C GLY A 39 4.81 10.82 5.30
N VAL A 40 3.66 10.49 5.85
CA VAL A 40 3.54 10.12 7.27
C VAL A 40 4.44 8.94 7.66
N ILE A 41 4.79 8.07 6.70
CA ILE A 41 5.83 7.04 6.84
C ILE A 41 7.13 7.59 7.42
N ASN A 42 7.38 8.84 7.25
CA ASN A 42 8.66 9.50 7.43
C ASN A 42 9.01 9.84 8.86
N LEU A 43 8.14 9.54 9.77
CA LEU A 43 8.33 9.94 11.16
C LEU A 43 8.81 8.80 12.05
N ARG A 44 8.91 7.61 11.47
CA ARG A 44 9.34 6.42 12.18
C ARG A 44 10.57 5.82 11.53
N PRO A 45 11.50 5.29 12.35
CA PRO A 45 12.77 4.77 11.85
C PRO A 45 12.61 3.56 10.93
N ALA A 46 11.61 2.73 11.15
CA ALA A 46 11.29 1.63 10.26
C ALA A 46 10.22 2.10 9.27
N ALA A 47 10.60 2.37 8.08
CA ALA A 47 9.67 2.78 7.05
C ALA A 47 8.66 1.69 6.73
N GLY A 48 7.49 2.10 6.51
CA GLY A 48 6.39 1.19 6.31
C GLY A 48 5.79 0.65 7.61
N PHE A 49 6.53 0.67 8.73
CA PHE A 49 6.01 0.25 10.02
C PHE A 49 4.73 1.02 10.40
N ALA A 50 4.77 2.34 10.26
CA ALA A 50 3.61 3.18 10.58
C ALA A 50 2.42 2.96 9.67
N GLN A 51 2.64 2.78 8.37
CA GLN A 51 1.56 2.52 7.40
C GLN A 51 0.99 1.11 7.53
N ILE A 52 1.84 0.13 7.80
CA ILE A 52 1.42 -1.24 8.05
C ILE A 52 0.53 -1.28 9.28
N TYR A 53 0.91 -0.56 10.32
CA TYR A 53 0.16 -0.52 11.57
C TYR A 53 -1.19 0.19 11.42
N GLU A 54 -1.32 1.16 10.53
CA GLU A 54 -2.56 1.93 10.36
C GLU A 54 -3.54 1.32 9.34
N HIS A 55 -3.07 0.55 8.37
CA HIS A 55 -3.90 0.23 7.21
C HIS A 55 -4.23 -1.25 6.94
N ASN A 56 -3.39 -2.22 7.31
CA ASN A 56 -3.62 -3.60 6.84
C ASN A 56 -3.03 -4.71 7.72
N LEU A 57 -3.24 -4.65 9.00
CA LEU A 57 -2.73 -5.69 9.90
C LEU A 57 -3.26 -7.10 9.60
N ALA A 58 -4.40 -7.23 8.93
CA ALA A 58 -5.03 -8.52 8.70
C ALA A 58 -4.47 -9.30 7.51
N GLU A 59 -3.98 -8.64 6.47
CA GLU A 59 -3.72 -9.35 5.21
C GLU A 59 -2.25 -9.71 4.93
N ASN A 60 -1.27 -8.92 5.39
CA ASN A 60 0.11 -9.10 4.90
C ASN A 60 1.23 -8.83 5.90
N VAL A 61 0.95 -8.36 7.09
CA VAL A 61 1.98 -7.87 8.03
C VAL A 61 2.91 -8.98 8.49
N TYR A 62 2.39 -10.19 8.61
CA TYR A 62 3.14 -11.32 9.14
C TYR A 62 3.95 -12.07 8.10
N ASN A 63 3.66 -11.86 6.82
CA ASN A 63 4.16 -12.72 5.75
C ASN A 63 5.16 -12.04 4.82
N SER A 64 5.36 -10.73 4.96
CA SER A 64 6.21 -9.98 4.05
C SER A 64 7.05 -8.96 4.79
N PRO A 65 8.32 -8.74 4.41
CA PRO A 65 9.11 -7.64 4.92
C PRO A 65 8.36 -6.31 4.79
N ALA A 66 8.48 -5.45 5.80
CA ALA A 66 7.75 -4.19 5.86
C ALA A 66 7.97 -3.31 4.62
N GLY A 67 9.20 -3.29 4.07
CA GLY A 67 9.50 -2.59 2.82
C GLY A 67 8.75 -3.13 1.61
N PHE A 68 8.48 -4.44 1.55
CA PHE A 68 7.68 -5.01 0.46
C PHE A 68 6.20 -4.68 0.58
N THR A 69 5.70 -4.63 1.80
CA THR A 69 4.31 -4.19 2.06
C THR A 69 4.09 -2.77 1.58
N TYR A 70 5.07 -1.89 1.75
CA TYR A 70 5.03 -0.54 1.19
C TYR A 70 4.79 -0.57 -0.33
N PHE A 71 5.58 -1.35 -1.09
CA PHE A 71 5.43 -1.46 -2.54
C PHE A 71 4.16 -2.19 -2.98
N GLN A 72 3.58 -3.04 -2.15
CA GLN A 72 2.30 -3.71 -2.42
C GLN A 72 1.12 -2.77 -2.27
N ASN A 73 1.17 -1.90 -1.25
CA ASN A 73 0.09 -0.98 -0.91
C ASN A 73 0.11 0.33 -1.73
N GLU A 74 1.19 0.58 -2.49
CA GLU A 74 1.18 1.73 -3.36
C GLU A 74 0.05 1.64 -4.37
N LYS A 75 -0.87 2.60 -4.29
CA LYS A 75 -1.96 2.72 -5.26
C LYS A 75 -1.33 2.97 -6.63
N ARG A 76 -1.28 1.94 -7.46
CA ARG A 76 -0.91 2.10 -8.86
C ARG A 76 -1.84 3.13 -9.47
N VAL A 77 -1.26 4.19 -10.00
CA VAL A 77 -2.04 5.30 -10.54
C VAL A 77 -2.85 4.79 -11.73
N THR A 78 -4.15 5.02 -11.70
CA THR A 78 -5.01 4.72 -12.86
C THR A 78 -4.69 5.72 -13.96
N PRO A 79 -4.33 5.27 -15.17
CA PRO A 79 -4.07 6.18 -16.28
C PRO A 79 -5.31 7.00 -16.61
N LYS A 80 -5.12 8.31 -16.77
CA LYS A 80 -6.21 9.25 -17.02
C LYS A 80 -6.14 9.77 -18.45
N LYS A 81 -7.28 9.85 -19.12
CA LYS A 81 -7.39 10.55 -20.40
C LYS A 81 -7.49 12.04 -20.14
N THR A 82 -6.57 12.80 -20.71
CA THR A 82 -6.62 14.27 -20.69
C THR A 82 -6.71 14.79 -22.11
N PRO A 83 -7.50 15.84 -22.38
CA PRO A 83 -7.53 16.48 -23.69
C PRO A 83 -6.22 17.24 -23.98
N LEU A 84 -5.50 17.64 -22.95
CA LEU A 84 -4.22 18.35 -22.97
C LEU A 84 -3.19 17.57 -22.13
N PRO A 85 -1.88 17.74 -22.37
CA PRO A 85 -0.87 17.25 -21.46
C PRO A 85 -1.12 17.78 -20.04
N TYR A 86 -1.05 16.89 -19.06
CA TYR A 86 -1.25 17.24 -17.66
C TYR A 86 -0.02 16.87 -16.86
N LEU A 87 0.43 17.76 -15.99
CA LEU A 87 1.45 17.51 -14.99
C LEU A 87 0.93 17.97 -13.62
N GLY A 88 0.72 17.02 -12.71
CA GLY A 88 0.50 17.28 -11.30
C GLY A 88 1.83 17.26 -10.56
N PHE A 89 2.15 18.31 -9.83
CA PHE A 89 3.37 18.40 -9.03
C PHE A 89 3.01 18.65 -7.57
N LYS A 90 3.63 17.87 -6.66
CA LYS A 90 3.48 18.04 -5.22
C LYS A 90 4.87 18.09 -4.59
N TYR A 91 5.04 19.00 -3.64
CA TYR A 91 6.25 19.09 -2.84
C TYR A 91 5.87 19.33 -1.37
N GLY A 92 6.49 18.58 -0.48
CA GLY A 92 6.34 18.73 0.96
C GLY A 92 7.68 18.77 1.67
N PHE A 93 7.71 19.51 2.77
CA PHE A 93 8.87 19.69 3.63
C PHE A 93 8.45 19.68 5.10
N GLY A 94 9.27 19.08 5.97
CA GLY A 94 8.98 18.99 7.40
C GLY A 94 10.21 18.74 8.26
N ALA A 95 10.00 18.53 9.56
CA ALA A 95 11.05 18.23 10.53
C ALA A 95 11.88 17.00 10.12
N GLY A 96 13.13 16.92 10.59
CA GLY A 96 14.07 15.86 10.21
C GLY A 96 14.49 15.93 8.75
N LEU A 97 14.53 17.13 8.14
CA LEU A 97 14.77 17.36 6.70
C LEU A 97 13.91 16.45 5.82
N ASN A 98 12.71 16.18 6.29
CA ASN A 98 11.76 15.34 5.58
C ASN A 98 11.24 16.07 4.36
N GLN A 99 11.47 15.49 3.19
CA GLN A 99 11.06 16.04 1.90
C GLN A 99 10.34 14.98 1.08
N ALA A 100 9.27 15.39 0.42
CA ALA A 100 8.54 14.55 -0.53
C ALA A 100 8.31 15.32 -1.84
N VAL A 101 8.57 14.65 -2.94
CA VAL A 101 8.29 15.13 -4.31
C VAL A 101 7.42 14.08 -4.99
N ASP A 102 6.32 14.52 -5.60
CA ASP A 102 5.48 13.68 -6.45
C ASP A 102 5.22 14.44 -7.76
N ALA A 103 5.51 13.81 -8.88
CA ALA A 103 5.25 14.33 -10.21
C ALA A 103 4.47 13.30 -11.02
N ASP A 104 3.26 13.65 -11.43
CA ASP A 104 2.31 12.79 -12.12
C ASP A 104 1.98 13.37 -13.49
N TYR A 105 2.48 12.73 -14.56
CA TYR A 105 2.36 13.22 -15.94
C TYR A 105 1.46 12.30 -16.75
N HIS A 106 0.45 12.88 -17.40
CA HIS A 106 -0.46 12.19 -18.31
C HIS A 106 -0.49 12.88 -19.67
N HIS A 107 -0.38 12.12 -20.73
CA HIS A 107 -0.41 12.64 -22.09
C HIS A 107 -1.07 11.69 -23.08
N LEU A 108 -1.99 12.22 -23.88
CA LEU A 108 -2.54 11.58 -25.05
C LEU A 108 -1.65 11.90 -26.27
N ILE A 109 -0.54 11.15 -26.45
CA ILE A 109 0.43 11.38 -27.54
C ILE A 109 -0.26 11.36 -28.91
N THR A 110 -1.19 10.44 -29.09
CA THR A 110 -2.06 10.34 -30.26
C THR A 110 -3.48 9.94 -29.80
N LYS A 111 -4.48 10.04 -30.71
CA LYS A 111 -5.84 9.58 -30.39
C LYS A 111 -5.89 8.10 -29.96
N LYS A 112 -4.82 7.33 -30.22
CA LYS A 112 -4.71 5.89 -29.98
C LYS A 112 -3.66 5.53 -28.94
N SER A 113 -2.86 6.49 -28.45
CA SER A 113 -1.72 6.22 -27.56
C SER A 113 -1.70 7.15 -26.37
N HIS A 114 -1.65 6.57 -25.20
CA HIS A 114 -1.49 7.27 -23.93
C HIS A 114 -0.15 6.92 -23.30
N ILE A 115 0.44 7.90 -22.63
CA ILE A 115 1.53 7.69 -21.69
C ILE A 115 1.14 8.27 -20.34
N HIS A 116 1.49 7.56 -19.29
CA HIS A 116 1.45 8.02 -17.93
C HIS A 116 2.82 7.76 -17.32
N PHE A 117 3.39 8.77 -16.68
CA PHE A 117 4.63 8.68 -15.96
C PHE A 117 4.46 9.31 -14.59
N ARG A 118 4.83 8.58 -13.54
CA ARG A 118 4.87 9.08 -12.17
C ARG A 118 6.26 8.92 -11.60
N TYR A 119 6.75 9.96 -10.96
CA TYR A 119 7.95 9.95 -10.13
C TYR A 119 7.58 10.37 -8.72
N HIS A 120 7.95 9.54 -7.76
CA HIS A 120 7.74 9.82 -6.35
C HIS A 120 9.07 9.62 -5.61
N ARG A 121 9.45 10.62 -4.81
CA ARG A 121 10.65 10.57 -3.98
C ARG A 121 10.35 11.09 -2.60
N ARG A 122 10.87 10.39 -1.59
CA ARG A 122 10.86 10.84 -0.19
C ARG A 122 12.25 10.68 0.39
N THR A 123 12.66 11.65 1.19
CA THR A 123 13.91 11.60 1.94
C THR A 123 13.70 12.20 3.31
N SER A 124 14.41 11.69 4.31
CA SER A 124 14.46 12.25 5.64
C SER A 124 15.78 11.90 6.29
N GLU A 125 16.30 12.75 7.15
CA GLU A 125 17.38 12.40 8.10
C GLU A 125 16.84 11.67 9.32
N GLY A 126 15.49 11.56 9.42
CA GLY A 126 14.83 10.93 10.56
C GLY A 126 14.59 11.89 11.72
N LEU A 127 13.82 11.42 12.69
CA LEU A 127 13.55 12.13 13.95
C LEU A 127 14.30 11.51 15.13
N MET A 128 14.85 10.33 14.92
CA MET A 128 15.75 9.64 15.85
C MET A 128 17.13 9.56 15.21
N ARG A 129 18.13 9.41 16.06
CA ARG A 129 19.49 9.14 15.61
C ARG A 129 19.52 7.88 14.74
N GLU A 130 20.34 7.89 13.66
CA GLU A 130 20.50 6.76 12.72
C GLU A 130 19.16 6.21 12.20
N SER A 131 18.27 7.13 11.77
CA SER A 131 16.96 6.76 11.20
C SER A 131 16.69 7.44 9.87
N SER A 132 17.75 7.76 9.12
CA SER A 132 17.61 8.36 7.80
C SER A 132 17.03 7.39 6.80
N PHE A 133 16.32 7.91 5.81
CA PHE A 133 15.83 7.07 4.72
C PHE A 133 15.70 7.82 3.39
N ARG A 134 15.69 7.04 2.34
CA ARG A 134 15.45 7.48 0.97
C ARG A 134 14.57 6.48 0.23
N LEU A 135 13.44 6.96 -0.25
CA LEU A 135 12.52 6.23 -1.10
C LEU A 135 12.51 6.86 -2.51
N ASN A 136 12.52 6.05 -3.54
CA ASN A 136 12.28 6.47 -4.92
C ASN A 136 11.36 5.46 -5.60
N ASP A 137 10.29 5.96 -6.20
CA ASP A 137 9.35 5.19 -7.01
C ASP A 137 9.24 5.81 -8.39
N VAL A 138 9.23 4.97 -9.40
CA VAL A 138 8.97 5.34 -10.78
C VAL A 138 7.94 4.40 -11.36
N ASN A 139 6.88 4.95 -11.94
CA ASN A 139 5.90 4.16 -12.69
C ASN A 139 5.76 4.74 -14.10
N LEU A 140 5.81 3.88 -15.10
CA LEU A 140 5.58 4.20 -16.50
C LEU A 140 4.50 3.29 -17.05
N MET A 141 3.42 3.86 -17.54
CA MET A 141 2.37 3.13 -18.22
C MET A 141 2.23 3.64 -19.66
N ILE A 142 2.19 2.71 -20.60
CA ILE A 142 1.95 2.99 -22.01
C ILE A 142 0.77 2.14 -22.46
N HIS A 143 -0.23 2.80 -23.00
CA HIS A 143 -1.36 2.17 -23.63
C HIS A 143 -1.44 2.59 -25.09
N HIS A 144 -1.49 1.62 -25.99
CA HIS A 144 -1.75 1.86 -27.41
C HIS A 144 -2.88 0.99 -27.90
N GLN A 145 -3.81 1.58 -28.65
CA GLN A 145 -4.94 0.89 -29.25
C GLN A 145 -5.02 1.24 -30.74
N SER A 146 -4.69 0.29 -31.59
CA SER A 146 -4.99 0.37 -33.04
C SER A 146 -6.38 -0.22 -33.34
N ASP A 147 -6.68 -0.40 -34.61
CA ASP A 147 -7.99 -0.92 -35.03
C ASP A 147 -8.20 -2.39 -34.59
N ARG A 148 -7.14 -3.18 -34.57
CA ARG A 148 -7.17 -4.60 -34.18
C ARG A 148 -6.24 -4.97 -33.06
N TRP A 149 -5.29 -4.11 -32.69
CA TRP A 149 -4.29 -4.43 -31.69
C TRP A 149 -4.34 -3.46 -30.52
N ARG A 150 -4.27 -4.00 -29.31
CA ARG A 150 -4.20 -3.26 -28.05
C ARG A 150 -3.03 -3.79 -27.26
N THR A 151 -2.19 -2.86 -26.78
CA THR A 151 -1.04 -3.19 -25.96
C THR A 151 -1.00 -2.31 -24.73
N PHE A 152 -0.59 -2.90 -23.60
CA PHE A 152 -0.46 -2.25 -22.31
C PHE A 152 0.90 -2.64 -21.72
N LEU A 153 1.74 -1.65 -21.53
CA LEU A 153 2.98 -1.78 -20.78
C LEU A 153 2.82 -1.03 -19.47
N ASP A 154 3.10 -1.70 -18.36
CA ASP A 154 3.16 -1.13 -17.03
C ASP A 154 4.52 -1.51 -16.44
N ALA A 155 5.38 -0.51 -16.20
CA ALA A 155 6.72 -0.69 -15.68
C ALA A 155 6.88 0.12 -14.39
N TYR A 156 7.19 -0.57 -13.31
CA TYR A 156 7.38 -0.01 -11.98
C TYR A 156 8.80 -0.30 -11.48
N TYR A 157 9.41 0.68 -10.87
CA TYR A 157 10.63 0.55 -10.07
C TYR A 157 10.42 1.23 -8.72
N GLY A 158 10.70 0.52 -7.63
CA GLY A 158 10.73 1.04 -6.27
C GLY A 158 12.05 0.70 -5.60
N GLY A 159 12.68 1.69 -4.98
CA GLY A 159 13.89 1.53 -4.18
C GLY A 159 13.76 2.26 -2.86
N TYR A 160 14.08 1.57 -1.78
CA TYR A 160 13.95 2.05 -0.43
C TYR A 160 15.20 1.71 0.38
N ASN A 161 15.95 2.74 0.78
CA ASN A 161 17.14 2.64 1.62
C ASN A 161 16.87 3.35 2.93
N TYR A 162 17.26 2.74 4.03
CA TYR A 162 17.08 3.32 5.36
C TYR A 162 18.11 2.78 6.35
N ASP A 163 18.43 3.62 7.35
CA ASP A 163 19.29 3.25 8.45
C ASP A 163 18.48 2.51 9.51
N GLU A 164 19.05 1.42 10.01
CA GLU A 164 18.41 0.53 10.99
C GLU A 164 18.99 0.81 12.36
N ASN A 165 18.35 1.69 13.11
CA ASN A 165 18.83 2.01 14.46
C ASN A 165 18.39 1.02 15.55
N GLY A 166 17.53 0.03 15.21
CA GLY A 166 17.05 -0.98 16.17
C GLY A 166 16.17 -0.44 17.29
N GLY A 167 15.74 0.84 17.19
CA GLY A 167 14.98 1.53 18.23
C GLY A 167 15.86 2.07 19.38
N VAL A 168 15.22 2.62 20.40
CA VAL A 168 15.91 3.17 21.58
C VAL A 168 16.41 2.07 22.49
N GLU A 169 17.54 2.33 23.16
CA GLU A 169 18.11 1.41 24.15
C GLU A 169 17.14 1.17 25.33
N PRO A 170 17.13 -0.06 25.92
CA PRO A 170 16.34 -0.36 27.09
C PRO A 170 16.65 0.62 28.24
N GLY A 171 15.60 1.23 28.81
CA GLY A 171 15.73 2.20 29.90
C GLY A 171 15.90 3.65 29.46
N ALA A 172 15.97 3.93 28.18
CA ALA A 172 15.87 5.30 27.67
C ALA A 172 14.50 5.91 28.05
N VAL A 173 14.52 7.12 28.64
CA VAL A 173 13.32 7.82 29.10
C VAL A 173 12.98 8.91 28.12
N VAL A 174 11.88 8.72 27.39
CA VAL A 174 11.27 9.75 26.54
C VAL A 174 10.70 10.85 27.45
N GLY A 175 10.96 12.11 27.13
CA GLY A 175 10.47 13.27 27.92
C GLY A 175 11.52 13.95 28.79
N VAL A 176 12.64 13.29 29.11
CA VAL A 176 13.82 13.92 29.68
C VAL A 176 14.75 14.44 28.59
N GLN A 177 14.77 13.76 27.46
CA GLN A 177 15.53 14.12 26.25
C GLN A 177 14.59 14.21 25.06
N THR A 178 14.94 15.07 24.11
CA THR A 178 14.25 15.06 22.81
C THR A 178 14.58 13.75 22.06
N VAL A 179 13.64 13.26 21.25
CA VAL A 179 13.71 11.94 20.60
C VAL A 179 14.98 11.74 19.78
N ASP A 180 15.54 12.80 19.20
CA ASP A 180 16.79 12.83 18.44
C ASP A 180 18.06 12.61 19.27
N PHE A 181 18.01 12.80 20.59
CA PHE A 181 19.14 12.56 21.51
C PHE A 181 19.07 11.24 22.24
N LEU A 182 18.01 10.47 22.07
CA LEU A 182 17.90 9.16 22.70
C LEU A 182 18.97 8.20 22.17
N PRO A 183 19.61 7.42 23.05
CA PRO A 183 20.53 6.37 22.61
C PRO A 183 19.76 5.28 21.85
N VAL A 184 20.36 4.77 20.79
CA VAL A 184 19.77 3.76 19.91
C VAL A 184 20.58 2.48 19.92
N ASN A 185 19.89 1.36 19.70
CA ASN A 185 20.49 0.04 19.78
C ASN A 185 21.56 -0.22 18.70
N LYS A 186 21.43 0.42 17.52
CA LYS A 186 22.35 0.25 16.39
C LYS A 186 22.73 1.58 15.78
N THR A 187 24.03 1.73 15.43
CA THR A 187 24.55 2.95 14.80
C THR A 187 25.19 2.71 13.43
N ASN A 188 25.35 1.46 13.03
CA ASN A 188 26.09 1.07 11.82
C ASN A 188 25.33 0.04 10.98
N ALA A 189 24.01 0.03 11.07
CA ALA A 189 23.18 -0.90 10.31
C ALA A 189 22.30 -0.16 9.30
N SER A 190 22.09 -0.78 8.14
CA SER A 190 21.24 -0.23 7.07
C SER A 190 20.54 -1.34 6.30
N SER A 191 19.39 -1.01 5.74
CA SER A 191 18.63 -1.89 4.86
C SER A 191 18.34 -1.25 3.52
N GLU A 192 18.33 -2.05 2.48
CA GLU A 192 17.90 -1.68 1.15
C GLU A 192 16.84 -2.67 0.67
N THR A 193 15.71 -2.16 0.21
CA THR A 193 14.64 -2.96 -0.41
C THR A 193 14.39 -2.46 -1.82
N ARG A 194 14.27 -3.38 -2.79
CA ARG A 194 14.04 -3.07 -4.21
C ARG A 194 12.89 -3.89 -4.76
N LYS A 195 12.10 -3.25 -5.61
CA LYS A 195 11.09 -3.90 -6.44
C LYS A 195 11.16 -3.39 -7.88
N VAL A 196 11.19 -4.32 -8.82
CA VAL A 196 10.96 -4.06 -10.24
C VAL A 196 9.77 -4.90 -10.67
N ASP A 197 8.82 -4.33 -11.38
CA ASP A 197 7.61 -5.02 -11.84
C ASP A 197 7.26 -4.50 -13.25
N VAL A 198 7.45 -5.33 -14.27
CA VAL A 198 7.18 -4.97 -15.65
C VAL A 198 6.17 -5.92 -16.24
N LYS A 199 4.99 -5.42 -16.55
CA LYS A 199 3.87 -6.17 -17.13
C LYS A 199 3.58 -5.68 -18.53
N TRP A 200 3.59 -6.60 -19.47
CA TRP A 200 3.26 -6.32 -20.85
C TRP A 200 2.13 -7.25 -21.30
N ARG A 201 1.03 -6.66 -21.73
CA ARG A 201 -0.18 -7.38 -22.17
C ARG A 201 -0.55 -6.95 -23.58
N ASN A 202 -0.85 -7.91 -24.44
CA ASN A 202 -1.27 -7.67 -25.81
C ASN A 202 -2.55 -8.45 -26.11
N TYR A 203 -3.41 -7.84 -26.90
CA TYR A 203 -4.69 -8.39 -27.36
C TYR A 203 -4.83 -8.11 -28.85
N TYR A 204 -5.10 -9.13 -29.62
CA TYR A 204 -5.33 -9.00 -31.05
C TYR A 204 -6.77 -9.40 -31.39
N ASP A 205 -7.56 -8.47 -31.94
CA ASP A 205 -8.95 -8.70 -32.34
C ASP A 205 -8.99 -9.53 -33.64
N LEU A 206 -9.23 -10.83 -33.55
CA LEU A 206 -9.54 -11.66 -34.70
C LEU A 206 -10.87 -11.25 -35.30
N TYR A 207 -11.85 -11.00 -34.44
CA TYR A 207 -13.15 -10.46 -34.77
C TYR A 207 -13.49 -9.26 -33.90
N ARG A 208 -14.07 -8.24 -34.49
CA ARG A 208 -14.52 -7.04 -33.79
C ARG A 208 -15.66 -6.39 -34.53
N ASP A 209 -16.79 -6.22 -33.85
CA ASP A 209 -17.91 -5.38 -34.28
C ASP A 209 -18.29 -4.36 -33.18
N SER A 210 -19.52 -3.82 -33.26
CA SER A 210 -20.03 -2.88 -32.27
C SER A 210 -20.32 -3.50 -30.90
N LEU A 211 -20.56 -4.82 -30.84
CA LEU A 211 -21.03 -5.52 -29.65
C LEU A 211 -19.99 -6.47 -29.08
N ILE A 212 -19.18 -7.09 -29.92
CA ILE A 212 -18.30 -8.21 -29.56
C ILE A 212 -16.90 -7.96 -30.11
N ALA A 213 -15.89 -8.31 -29.32
CA ALA A 213 -14.51 -8.45 -29.75
C ALA A 213 -13.90 -9.68 -29.09
N HIS A 214 -13.12 -10.48 -29.84
CA HIS A 214 -12.42 -11.63 -29.29
C HIS A 214 -11.16 -11.95 -30.08
N GLY A 215 -10.24 -12.67 -29.47
CA GLY A 215 -9.01 -13.09 -30.13
C GLY A 215 -7.92 -13.53 -29.14
N PRO A 216 -6.71 -13.78 -29.64
CA PRO A 216 -5.59 -14.17 -28.81
C PRO A 216 -5.14 -13.05 -27.88
N ALA A 217 -4.65 -13.47 -26.72
CA ALA A 217 -4.03 -12.62 -25.71
C ALA A 217 -2.63 -13.15 -25.36
N THR A 218 -1.69 -12.24 -25.12
CA THR A 218 -0.37 -12.60 -24.57
C THR A 218 -0.07 -11.77 -23.33
N ARG A 219 0.66 -12.36 -22.40
CA ARG A 219 1.17 -11.70 -21.20
C ARG A 219 2.64 -12.00 -21.03
N SER A 220 3.41 -10.99 -20.71
CA SER A 220 4.78 -11.13 -20.22
C SER A 220 4.89 -10.36 -18.91
N HIS A 221 5.51 -10.95 -17.92
CA HIS A 221 5.70 -10.34 -16.62
C HIS A 221 7.11 -10.64 -16.12
N TYR A 222 7.85 -9.58 -15.83
CA TYR A 222 9.12 -9.64 -15.11
C TYR A 222 8.94 -9.00 -13.75
N GLU A 223 9.32 -9.71 -12.71
CA GLU A 223 9.31 -9.20 -11.33
C GLU A 223 10.64 -9.50 -10.67
N LEU A 224 11.19 -8.52 -9.97
CA LEU A 224 12.31 -8.67 -9.07
C LEU A 224 11.91 -8.07 -7.74
N THR A 225 11.97 -8.85 -6.68
CA THR A 225 11.94 -8.37 -5.30
C THR A 225 13.23 -8.74 -4.62
N GLY A 226 13.76 -7.84 -3.82
CA GLY A 226 15.00 -8.10 -3.11
C GLY A 226 15.19 -7.19 -1.92
N ARG A 227 15.93 -7.70 -0.95
CA ARG A 227 16.33 -6.97 0.25
C ARG A 227 17.77 -7.30 0.59
N GLU A 228 18.45 -6.31 1.11
CA GLU A 228 19.79 -6.43 1.68
C GLU A 228 19.85 -5.69 3.02
N PHE A 229 20.35 -6.36 4.05
CA PHE A 229 20.72 -5.78 5.34
C PHE A 229 22.23 -5.78 5.46
N ARG A 230 22.79 -4.71 6.00
CA ARG A 230 24.22 -4.55 6.26
C ARG A 230 24.45 -4.00 7.66
N GLU A 231 25.45 -4.56 8.34
CA GLU A 231 25.91 -4.06 9.63
C GLU A 231 27.43 -4.23 9.76
N SER A 232 28.14 -3.20 10.20
CA SER A 232 29.59 -3.26 10.45
C SER A 232 30.02 -2.21 11.46
N PRO A 233 30.64 -2.59 12.61
CA PRO A 233 30.88 -3.97 13.06
C PRO A 233 29.58 -4.70 13.43
N VAL A 234 29.63 -6.03 13.48
CA VAL A 234 28.50 -6.87 13.87
C VAL A 234 28.19 -6.69 15.36
N ASP A 235 26.93 -6.51 15.69
CA ASP A 235 26.46 -6.55 17.07
C ASP A 235 26.07 -7.96 17.48
N ASN A 236 27.01 -8.67 18.10
CA ASN A 236 26.83 -10.05 18.55
C ASN A 236 25.80 -10.20 19.69
N SER A 237 25.36 -9.11 20.31
CA SER A 237 24.34 -9.16 21.36
C SER A 237 22.96 -9.40 20.79
N THR A 238 22.71 -8.91 19.58
CA THR A 238 21.43 -9.09 18.87
C THR A 238 21.38 -10.40 18.10
N PHE A 239 22.52 -10.81 17.49
CA PHE A 239 22.62 -12.01 16.66
C PHE A 239 23.80 -12.86 17.12
N PRO A 240 23.56 -13.85 18.00
CA PRO A 240 24.63 -14.64 18.59
C PRO A 240 25.32 -15.56 17.59
N ASP A 241 24.60 -15.97 16.52
CA ASP A 241 25.14 -16.88 15.52
C ASP A 241 25.81 -16.11 14.38
N ILE A 242 27.00 -16.55 14.00
CA ILE A 242 27.80 -16.01 12.90
C ILE A 242 28.24 -17.16 12.02
N PHE A 243 27.72 -17.23 10.79
CA PHE A 243 27.98 -18.34 9.88
C PHE A 243 29.05 -18.04 8.83
N ILE A 244 29.31 -16.78 8.51
CA ILE A 244 30.16 -16.39 7.38
C ILE A 244 31.27 -15.42 7.80
N ASP A 245 30.95 -14.26 8.37
CA ASP A 245 31.91 -13.21 8.70
C ASP A 245 31.61 -12.64 10.08
N SER A 246 32.63 -12.61 10.96
CA SER A 246 32.51 -12.07 12.32
C SER A 246 32.64 -10.55 12.40
N ASN A 247 33.08 -9.87 11.35
CA ASN A 247 33.34 -8.44 11.37
C ASN A 247 32.26 -7.62 10.69
N SER A 248 31.55 -8.23 9.74
CA SER A 248 30.49 -7.55 9.00
C SER A 248 29.36 -8.51 8.66
N THR A 249 28.13 -8.01 8.72
CA THR A 249 26.95 -8.73 8.25
C THR A 249 26.50 -8.14 6.93
N ARG A 250 26.21 -9.02 5.99
CA ARG A 250 25.52 -8.74 4.75
C ARG A 250 24.51 -9.84 4.48
N ASP A 251 23.26 -9.60 4.83
CA ASP A 251 22.18 -10.53 4.59
C ASP A 251 21.39 -10.07 3.37
N GLN A 252 21.30 -10.93 2.37
CA GLN A 252 20.68 -10.58 1.11
C GLN A 252 19.79 -11.71 0.61
N PHE A 253 18.59 -11.34 0.13
CA PHE A 253 17.82 -12.21 -0.75
C PHE A 253 17.26 -11.42 -1.94
N GLN A 254 17.14 -12.11 -3.07
CA GLN A 254 16.54 -11.60 -4.28
C GLN A 254 15.71 -12.69 -4.95
N THR A 255 14.54 -12.33 -5.46
CA THR A 255 13.66 -13.26 -6.17
C THR A 255 13.28 -12.67 -7.54
N PRO A 256 14.21 -12.74 -8.54
CA PRO A 256 13.83 -12.44 -9.91
C PRO A 256 12.91 -13.53 -10.46
N SER A 257 11.87 -13.11 -11.16
CA SER A 257 10.97 -14.00 -11.88
C SER A 257 10.63 -13.46 -13.26
N ILE A 258 10.43 -14.36 -14.20
CA ILE A 258 9.93 -14.06 -15.54
C ILE A 258 8.82 -15.03 -15.89
N SER A 259 7.69 -14.51 -16.32
CA SER A 259 6.61 -15.33 -16.84
C SER A 259 6.15 -14.87 -18.21
N ASN A 260 5.78 -15.84 -19.06
CA ASN A 260 5.20 -15.59 -20.36
C ASN A 260 3.96 -16.48 -20.52
N GLY A 261 2.89 -15.91 -21.05
CA GLY A 261 1.62 -16.60 -21.21
C GLY A 261 0.97 -16.29 -22.53
N VAL A 262 0.23 -17.28 -22.99
CA VAL A 262 -0.64 -17.20 -24.18
C VAL A 262 -2.05 -17.62 -23.82
N GLY A 263 -3.02 -17.02 -24.46
CA GLY A 263 -4.40 -17.30 -24.14
C GLY A 263 -5.38 -16.62 -25.08
N TYR A 264 -6.57 -16.43 -24.59
CA TYR A 264 -7.67 -15.89 -25.35
C TYR A 264 -8.49 -14.90 -24.53
N PHE A 265 -9.03 -13.89 -25.18
CA PHE A 265 -9.99 -12.97 -24.59
C PHE A 265 -11.29 -12.92 -25.37
N PHE A 266 -12.35 -12.62 -24.66
CA PHE A 266 -13.67 -12.31 -25.18
C PHE A 266 -14.20 -11.06 -24.47
N SER A 267 -14.79 -10.15 -25.21
CA SER A 267 -15.38 -8.91 -24.70
C SER A 267 -16.70 -8.63 -25.39
N SER A 268 -17.73 -8.36 -24.60
CA SER A 268 -19.02 -7.87 -25.03
C SER A 268 -19.47 -6.69 -24.15
N ASN A 269 -20.70 -6.22 -24.36
CA ASN A 269 -21.23 -5.11 -23.55
C ASN A 269 -21.40 -5.46 -22.06
N ILE A 270 -21.59 -6.73 -21.73
CA ILE A 270 -21.88 -7.21 -20.36
C ILE A 270 -20.89 -8.24 -19.84
N LEU A 271 -20.06 -8.83 -20.69
CA LEU A 271 -19.11 -9.87 -20.31
C LEU A 271 -17.76 -9.59 -20.93
N GLU A 272 -16.74 -9.53 -20.10
CA GLU A 272 -15.35 -9.52 -20.51
C GLU A 272 -14.62 -10.63 -19.77
N VAL A 273 -13.90 -11.45 -20.49
CA VAL A 273 -13.08 -12.51 -19.92
C VAL A 273 -11.79 -12.62 -20.68
N ASP A 274 -10.70 -12.78 -19.97
CA ASP A 274 -9.43 -13.22 -20.53
C ASP A 274 -8.87 -14.38 -19.71
N GLY A 275 -8.27 -15.34 -20.38
CA GLY A 275 -7.61 -16.47 -19.77
C GLY A 275 -6.28 -16.74 -20.45
N THR A 276 -5.23 -16.95 -19.69
CA THR A 276 -3.88 -17.24 -20.19
C THR A 276 -3.27 -18.41 -19.44
N LEU A 277 -2.65 -19.32 -20.16
CA LEU A 277 -1.75 -20.32 -19.62
C LEU A 277 -0.35 -19.74 -19.64
N ASN A 278 0.30 -19.69 -18.50
CA ASN A 278 1.57 -19.02 -18.29
C ASN A 278 2.63 -20.03 -17.85
N TYR A 279 3.86 -19.83 -18.30
CA TYR A 279 5.05 -20.45 -17.76
C TYR A 279 5.84 -19.40 -17.02
N ARG A 280 6.24 -19.68 -15.76
CA ARG A 280 7.04 -18.83 -14.92
C ARG A 280 8.31 -19.56 -14.51
N TYR A 281 9.43 -18.90 -14.65
CA TYR A 281 10.71 -19.25 -14.05
C TYR A 281 11.05 -18.21 -13.00
N TRP A 282 11.48 -18.66 -11.81
CA TRP A 282 11.98 -17.77 -10.77
C TRP A 282 13.16 -18.38 -10.05
N ARG A 283 13.98 -17.50 -9.49
CA ARG A 283 15.17 -17.84 -8.72
C ARG A 283 15.08 -17.20 -7.34
N ASN A 284 15.26 -17.98 -6.28
CA ASN A 284 15.52 -17.44 -4.95
C ASN A 284 17.03 -17.43 -4.74
N GLN A 285 17.61 -16.23 -4.73
CA GLN A 285 19.05 -16.02 -4.57
C GLN A 285 19.32 -15.40 -3.21
N ASN A 286 20.19 -16.03 -2.46
CA ASN A 286 20.72 -15.57 -1.18
C ASN A 286 22.22 -15.30 -1.30
N LEU A 287 22.88 -14.92 -0.23
CA LEU A 287 24.31 -14.70 -0.22
C LEU A 287 25.08 -15.98 -0.56
N GLY A 288 25.60 -16.04 -1.78
CA GLY A 288 26.41 -17.19 -2.26
C GLY A 288 25.64 -18.46 -2.66
N THR A 289 24.32 -18.50 -2.50
CA THR A 289 23.49 -19.65 -2.87
C THR A 289 22.24 -19.24 -3.66
N TYR A 290 21.68 -20.18 -4.41
CA TYR A 290 20.42 -19.94 -5.11
C TYR A 290 19.61 -21.22 -5.31
N ARG A 291 18.29 -21.06 -5.47
CA ARG A 291 17.36 -22.12 -5.87
C ARG A 291 16.50 -21.65 -7.03
N ASP A 292 16.42 -22.49 -8.06
CA ASP A 292 15.63 -22.24 -9.25
C ASP A 292 14.34 -23.05 -9.21
N THR A 293 13.26 -22.45 -9.68
CA THR A 293 11.94 -23.11 -9.78
C THR A 293 11.23 -22.69 -11.05
N SER A 294 10.53 -23.66 -11.63
CA SER A 294 9.68 -23.43 -12.80
C SER A 294 8.25 -23.87 -12.51
N GLU A 295 7.31 -23.09 -12.98
CA GLU A 295 5.90 -23.31 -12.72
C GLU A 295 5.07 -23.06 -13.98
N MET A 296 3.93 -23.76 -14.08
CA MET A 296 2.90 -23.45 -15.05
C MET A 296 1.59 -23.13 -14.32
N PHE A 297 0.93 -22.07 -14.72
CA PHE A 297 -0.31 -21.66 -14.09
C PHE A 297 -1.31 -21.07 -15.07
N LEU A 298 -2.58 -21.28 -14.78
CA LEU A 298 -3.71 -20.62 -15.42
C LEU A 298 -4.00 -19.31 -14.68
N HIS A 299 -4.16 -18.23 -15.42
CA HIS A 299 -4.62 -16.96 -14.87
C HIS A 299 -5.77 -16.44 -15.72
N SER A 300 -6.86 -16.03 -15.09
CA SER A 300 -8.00 -15.44 -15.78
C SER A 300 -8.57 -14.25 -15.03
N ASN A 301 -9.10 -13.30 -15.79
CA ASN A 301 -9.94 -12.22 -15.29
C ASN A 301 -11.31 -12.29 -15.93
N LEU A 302 -12.31 -12.00 -15.14
CA LEU A 302 -13.70 -11.92 -15.59
C LEU A 302 -14.32 -10.62 -15.08
N TYR A 303 -14.99 -9.92 -15.97
CA TYR A 303 -15.91 -8.84 -15.64
C TYR A 303 -17.28 -9.20 -16.21
N PHE A 304 -18.29 -9.17 -15.38
CA PHE A 304 -19.68 -9.40 -15.79
C PHE A 304 -20.57 -8.31 -15.24
N GLY A 305 -21.40 -7.71 -16.09
CA GLY A 305 -22.43 -6.77 -15.69
C GLY A 305 -22.32 -5.38 -16.31
N GLY A 306 -22.89 -4.40 -15.67
CA GLY A 306 -22.99 -3.01 -16.12
C GLY A 306 -22.88 -2.00 -14.98
N GLU A 307 -23.42 -0.79 -15.18
CA GLU A 307 -23.31 0.30 -14.21
C GLU A 307 -24.04 0.07 -12.89
N ARG A 308 -25.15 -0.67 -12.90
CA ARG A 308 -25.96 -0.93 -11.71
C ARG A 308 -25.55 -2.19 -10.95
N PHE A 309 -25.00 -3.15 -11.67
CA PHE A 309 -24.54 -4.39 -11.08
C PHE A 309 -23.35 -4.88 -11.88
N ASN A 310 -22.25 -5.18 -11.18
CA ASN A 310 -21.13 -5.86 -11.81
C ASN A 310 -20.42 -6.79 -10.83
N ILE A 311 -19.82 -7.82 -11.41
CA ILE A 311 -18.92 -8.77 -10.74
C ILE A 311 -17.58 -8.68 -11.46
N GLN A 312 -16.51 -8.61 -10.68
CA GLN A 312 -15.14 -8.74 -11.14
C GLN A 312 -14.54 -9.96 -10.44
N ASN A 313 -13.84 -10.79 -11.16
CA ASN A 313 -13.18 -11.96 -10.60
C ASN A 313 -11.80 -12.09 -11.21
N GLU A 314 -10.82 -12.39 -10.36
CA GLU A 314 -9.48 -12.78 -10.74
C GLU A 314 -9.21 -14.17 -10.19
N PHE A 315 -8.81 -15.10 -11.07
CA PHE A 315 -8.53 -16.47 -10.73
C PHE A 315 -7.12 -16.86 -11.18
N TYR A 316 -6.41 -17.55 -10.29
CA TYR A 316 -5.10 -18.14 -10.51
C TYR A 316 -5.12 -19.59 -10.04
N PHE A 317 -4.50 -20.47 -10.79
CA PHE A 317 -4.35 -21.87 -10.41
C PHE A 317 -3.02 -22.42 -10.94
N ASN A 318 -2.20 -22.94 -10.06
CA ASN A 318 -0.92 -23.54 -10.41
C ASN A 318 -1.12 -24.99 -10.85
N THR A 319 -0.72 -25.29 -12.08
CA THR A 319 -0.91 -26.62 -12.71
C THR A 319 0.34 -27.49 -12.66
N LEU A 320 1.52 -26.87 -12.47
CA LEU A 320 2.80 -27.57 -12.40
C LEU A 320 3.82 -26.75 -11.58
N GLY A 321 4.58 -27.41 -10.71
CA GLY A 321 5.61 -26.82 -9.87
C GLY A 321 5.13 -26.60 -8.43
N ALA A 322 4.10 -25.80 -8.22
CA ALA A 322 3.47 -25.60 -6.91
C ALA A 322 2.01 -26.06 -6.96
N LEU A 323 1.81 -27.36 -7.17
CA LEU A 323 0.48 -27.96 -7.28
C LEU A 323 -0.38 -27.67 -6.05
N GLY A 324 -1.61 -27.22 -6.30
CA GLY A 324 -2.57 -26.86 -5.25
C GLY A 324 -2.54 -25.39 -4.84
N GLU A 325 -1.59 -24.60 -5.30
CA GLU A 325 -1.67 -23.15 -5.16
C GLU A 325 -2.75 -22.60 -6.06
N PHE A 326 -3.63 -21.80 -5.46
CA PHE A 326 -4.62 -21.05 -6.21
C PHE A 326 -5.08 -19.84 -5.42
N TYR A 327 -5.61 -18.86 -6.12
CA TYR A 327 -6.44 -17.84 -5.53
C TYR A 327 -7.67 -17.54 -6.40
N ASN A 328 -8.71 -17.10 -5.72
CA ASN A 328 -9.95 -16.62 -6.33
C ASN A 328 -10.38 -15.34 -5.63
N ARG A 329 -10.33 -14.22 -6.32
CA ARG A 329 -10.60 -12.90 -5.77
C ARG A 329 -11.76 -12.26 -6.51
N SER A 330 -12.88 -12.13 -5.83
CA SER A 330 -14.12 -11.61 -6.38
C SER A 330 -14.49 -10.27 -5.77
N LYS A 331 -14.97 -9.36 -6.59
CA LYS A 331 -15.58 -8.09 -6.17
C LYS A 331 -16.94 -7.96 -6.81
N VAL A 332 -17.91 -7.53 -6.02
CA VAL A 332 -19.28 -7.29 -6.44
C VAL A 332 -19.62 -5.84 -6.18
N PHE A 333 -20.27 -5.22 -7.12
CA PHE A 333 -20.86 -3.89 -6.97
C PHE A 333 -22.32 -3.92 -7.37
N PHE A 334 -23.18 -3.33 -6.56
CA PHE A 334 -24.61 -3.26 -6.78
C PHE A 334 -25.18 -1.90 -6.36
N LYS A 335 -25.92 -1.24 -7.26
CA LYS A 335 -26.63 0.02 -7.05
C LYS A 335 -28.14 -0.21 -7.13
N PRO A 336 -28.78 -0.70 -6.04
CA PRO A 336 -30.21 -1.01 -6.04
C PRO A 336 -31.09 0.23 -6.22
N LEU A 337 -30.69 1.34 -5.63
CA LEU A 337 -31.41 2.61 -5.63
C LEU A 337 -30.50 3.75 -6.07
N LYS A 338 -31.08 4.91 -6.40
CA LYS A 338 -30.34 6.08 -6.93
C LYS A 338 -29.15 6.51 -6.05
N LYS A 339 -29.30 6.39 -4.72
CA LYS A 339 -28.30 6.85 -3.72
C LYS A 339 -27.75 5.72 -2.85
N THR A 340 -28.05 4.47 -3.16
CA THR A 340 -27.59 3.32 -2.37
C THR A 340 -26.59 2.53 -3.17
N TYR A 341 -25.40 2.34 -2.59
CA TYR A 341 -24.32 1.59 -3.18
C TYR A 341 -23.96 0.43 -2.26
N ILE A 342 -23.86 -0.75 -2.80
CA ILE A 342 -23.43 -1.96 -2.09
C ILE A 342 -22.20 -2.48 -2.84
N SER A 343 -21.13 -2.72 -2.13
CA SER A 343 -19.97 -3.43 -2.66
C SER A 343 -19.56 -4.54 -1.71
N GLY A 344 -18.96 -5.58 -2.26
CA GLY A 344 -18.46 -6.69 -1.47
C GLY A 344 -17.25 -7.31 -2.16
N ASN A 345 -16.42 -7.98 -1.38
CA ASN A 345 -15.34 -8.83 -1.87
C ASN A 345 -15.36 -10.18 -1.16
N LEU A 346 -14.98 -11.20 -1.90
CA LEU A 346 -14.70 -12.53 -1.41
C LEU A 346 -13.39 -12.99 -2.03
N ASN A 347 -12.38 -13.12 -1.19
CA ASN A 347 -11.07 -13.58 -1.60
C ASN A 347 -10.78 -14.90 -0.91
N PHE A 348 -10.28 -15.85 -1.66
CA PHE A 348 -9.78 -17.12 -1.17
C PHE A 348 -8.41 -17.36 -1.76
N ASP A 349 -7.39 -17.36 -0.93
CA ASP A 349 -6.00 -17.58 -1.31
C ASP A 349 -5.51 -18.88 -0.63
N ASN A 350 -4.90 -19.77 -1.40
CA ASN A 350 -4.21 -20.98 -0.91
C ASN A 350 -2.83 -21.00 -1.55
N LEU A 351 -1.86 -20.42 -0.88
CA LEU A 351 -0.54 -20.12 -1.43
C LEU A 351 0.57 -20.65 -0.53
N LEU A 352 1.63 -21.15 -1.13
CA LEU A 352 2.85 -21.49 -0.40
C LEU A 352 3.49 -20.23 0.18
N PRO A 353 4.18 -20.33 1.32
CA PRO A 353 5.02 -19.24 1.81
C PRO A 353 6.02 -18.75 0.76
N LEU A 354 6.39 -17.49 0.87
CA LEU A 354 7.31 -16.85 -0.07
C LEU A 354 8.66 -17.57 -0.14
N PRO A 355 9.35 -17.54 -1.29
CA PRO A 355 10.60 -18.29 -1.48
C PRO A 355 11.66 -18.06 -0.40
N TYR A 356 11.85 -16.81 0.04
CA TYR A 356 12.82 -16.48 1.09
C TYR A 356 12.38 -17.02 2.47
N GLN A 357 11.09 -17.20 2.72
CA GLN A 357 10.57 -17.80 3.96
C GLN A 357 10.80 -19.32 4.02
N ARG A 358 10.89 -19.96 2.87
CA ARG A 358 11.17 -21.40 2.75
C ARG A 358 12.66 -21.70 2.77
N PHE A 359 13.45 -20.83 2.18
CA PHE A 359 14.90 -20.98 2.07
C PHE A 359 15.59 -19.63 2.21
N HIS A 360 16.45 -19.52 3.22
CA HIS A 360 17.28 -18.36 3.46
C HIS A 360 18.66 -18.79 3.97
N PHE A 361 19.68 -18.18 3.42
CA PHE A 361 21.07 -18.40 3.81
C PHE A 361 21.77 -17.04 3.94
N ALA A 362 22.08 -16.67 5.19
CA ALA A 362 22.65 -15.37 5.53
C ALA A 362 23.70 -15.49 6.63
N ASN A 363 24.33 -14.38 7.00
CA ASN A 363 25.43 -14.39 7.97
C ASN A 363 24.99 -14.73 9.38
N ASN A 364 23.83 -14.25 9.79
CA ASN A 364 23.38 -14.36 11.18
C ASN A 364 22.15 -15.27 11.33
N ILE A 365 21.53 -15.66 10.23
CA ILE A 365 20.31 -16.44 10.26
C ILE A 365 20.23 -17.35 9.03
N GLN A 366 19.83 -18.59 9.23
CA GLN A 366 19.72 -19.59 8.15
C GLN A 366 18.55 -20.51 8.42
N TRP A 367 17.80 -20.84 7.39
CA TRP A 367 16.77 -21.87 7.44
C TRP A 367 16.53 -22.52 6.09
N GLU A 368 16.06 -23.75 6.15
CA GLU A 368 15.58 -24.53 5.03
C GLU A 368 14.34 -25.29 5.48
N LEU A 369 13.17 -24.80 5.13
CA LEU A 369 11.88 -25.31 5.59
C LEU A 369 11.17 -25.98 4.42
N GLU A 370 11.35 -27.30 4.29
CA GLU A 370 10.80 -28.08 3.18
C GLU A 370 9.34 -28.50 3.42
N GLU A 371 8.91 -28.60 4.68
CA GLU A 371 7.59 -29.14 5.06
C GLU A 371 6.49 -28.09 5.26
N LEU A 372 6.74 -26.84 4.86
CA LEU A 372 5.73 -25.79 5.01
C LEU A 372 4.50 -26.07 4.14
N GLN A 373 3.34 -25.97 4.78
CA GLN A 373 2.05 -26.12 4.12
C GLN A 373 1.62 -24.80 3.44
N THR A 374 0.65 -24.90 2.53
CA THR A 374 0.01 -23.72 1.99
C THR A 374 -0.72 -22.95 3.08
N GLN A 375 -0.58 -21.64 3.06
CA GLN A 375 -1.37 -20.74 3.89
C GLN A 375 -2.73 -20.52 3.23
N GLN A 376 -3.79 -20.74 3.97
CA GLN A 376 -5.17 -20.51 3.50
C GLN A 376 -5.69 -19.21 4.09
N ILE A 377 -5.99 -18.26 3.24
CA ILE A 377 -6.52 -16.96 3.64
C ILE A 377 -7.89 -16.77 3.01
N ILE A 378 -8.91 -16.57 3.85
CA ILE A 378 -10.26 -16.23 3.42
C ILE A 378 -10.54 -14.80 3.89
N ASN A 379 -10.80 -13.89 2.97
CA ASN A 379 -11.21 -12.53 3.28
C ASN A 379 -12.59 -12.25 2.70
N ILE A 380 -13.50 -11.78 3.54
CA ILE A 380 -14.86 -11.38 3.21
C ILE A 380 -15.03 -9.93 3.62
N GLY A 381 -15.34 -9.06 2.67
CA GLY A 381 -15.61 -7.66 2.92
C GLY A 381 -16.92 -7.20 2.31
N GLY A 382 -17.53 -6.19 2.93
CA GLY A 382 -18.75 -5.59 2.42
C GLY A 382 -18.95 -4.16 2.89
N ARG A 383 -19.40 -3.29 1.99
CA ARG A 383 -19.77 -1.90 2.27
C ARG A 383 -21.17 -1.62 1.79
N ILE A 384 -21.94 -0.97 2.62
CA ILE A 384 -23.21 -0.32 2.26
C ILE A 384 -23.02 1.18 2.45
N GLN A 385 -23.30 1.95 1.39
CA GLN A 385 -23.24 3.41 1.41
C GLN A 385 -24.57 3.99 0.99
N TYR A 386 -25.02 5.03 1.69
CA TYR A 386 -26.20 5.81 1.36
C TYR A 386 -25.86 7.30 1.24
N GLY A 387 -26.15 7.87 0.10
CA GLY A 387 -25.86 9.27 -0.26
C GLY A 387 -24.84 9.39 -1.38
N ASP A 388 -24.74 10.56 -1.98
CA ASP A 388 -23.78 10.91 -3.03
C ASP A 388 -22.73 11.87 -2.46
N THR A 389 -23.00 13.19 -2.43
CA THR A 389 -22.07 14.21 -1.88
C THR A 389 -22.02 14.17 -0.37
N ASN A 390 -23.18 14.07 0.29
CA ASN A 390 -23.27 13.73 1.70
C ASN A 390 -23.64 12.26 1.78
N PHE A 391 -22.79 11.47 2.40
CA PHE A 391 -23.03 10.04 2.52
C PHE A 391 -22.62 9.48 3.89
N ILE A 392 -23.24 8.40 4.22
CA ILE A 392 -22.85 7.54 5.34
C ILE A 392 -22.60 6.13 4.80
N TYR A 393 -21.69 5.41 5.44
CA TYR A 393 -21.42 4.01 5.10
C TYR A 393 -21.23 3.15 6.34
N ALA A 394 -21.43 1.87 6.13
CA ALA A 394 -21.04 0.81 7.06
C ALA A 394 -20.22 -0.22 6.30
N ASP A 395 -19.07 -0.58 6.87
CA ASP A 395 -18.13 -1.58 6.35
C ASP A 395 -18.02 -2.75 7.32
N LEU A 396 -17.97 -3.95 6.75
CA LEU A 396 -17.54 -5.16 7.45
C LEU A 396 -16.38 -5.77 6.69
N ASN A 397 -15.32 -6.14 7.40
CA ASN A 397 -14.21 -6.93 6.87
C ASN A 397 -13.91 -8.06 7.84
N TRP A 398 -13.73 -9.27 7.30
CA TRP A 398 -13.43 -10.46 8.07
C TRP A 398 -12.38 -11.29 7.36
N THR A 399 -11.29 -11.59 8.04
CA THR A 399 -10.18 -12.38 7.50
C THR A 399 -9.91 -13.57 8.41
N ASN A 400 -9.86 -14.77 7.81
CA ASN A 400 -9.42 -15.99 8.46
C ASN A 400 -8.12 -16.45 7.82
N VAL A 401 -7.17 -16.86 8.65
CA VAL A 401 -5.87 -17.40 8.23
C VAL A 401 -5.68 -18.77 8.90
N ASN A 402 -5.53 -19.82 8.08
CA ASN A 402 -5.11 -21.16 8.51
C ASN A 402 -3.66 -21.38 8.06
N ASN A 403 -2.90 -22.14 8.83
CA ASN A 403 -1.49 -22.40 8.59
C ASN A 403 -0.69 -21.10 8.38
N GLY A 404 -1.02 -20.05 9.16
CA GLY A 404 -0.30 -18.79 9.14
C GLY A 404 1.17 -19.00 9.48
N LEU A 405 2.06 -18.35 8.74
CA LEU A 405 3.49 -18.40 8.98
C LEU A 405 3.91 -17.16 9.77
N TYR A 406 4.51 -17.37 10.93
CA TYR A 406 4.96 -16.31 11.84
C TYR A 406 6.45 -16.42 12.09
N PHE A 407 7.12 -15.27 12.16
CA PHE A 407 8.52 -15.22 12.59
C PHE A 407 8.55 -15.01 14.10
N ILE A 408 9.04 -16.00 14.85
CA ILE A 408 9.08 -15.98 16.32
C ILE A 408 10.37 -16.64 16.78
N ASN A 409 11.10 -16.03 17.72
CA ASN A 409 12.35 -16.53 18.25
C ASN A 409 13.38 -16.89 17.16
N GLN A 410 13.49 -16.04 16.15
CA GLN A 410 14.41 -16.18 15.00
C GLN A 410 14.09 -17.35 14.06
N GLU A 411 12.89 -17.90 14.12
CA GLU A 411 12.44 -18.98 13.25
C GLU A 411 11.07 -18.71 12.63
N TRP A 412 10.88 -19.17 11.39
CA TRP A 412 9.56 -19.20 10.76
C TRP A 412 8.79 -20.43 11.22
N ARG A 413 7.61 -20.23 11.76
CA ARG A 413 6.78 -21.29 12.33
C ARG A 413 5.34 -21.19 11.89
N GLN A 414 4.72 -22.33 11.56
CA GLN A 414 3.30 -22.46 11.22
C GLN A 414 2.46 -23.04 12.36
N ASP A 415 3.10 -23.60 13.39
CA ASP A 415 2.47 -24.32 14.50
C ASP A 415 2.07 -23.42 15.68
N VAL A 416 2.32 -22.12 15.60
CA VAL A 416 2.11 -21.20 16.73
C VAL A 416 0.65 -20.82 16.89
N LEU A 417 -0.05 -20.63 15.77
CA LEU A 417 -1.46 -20.27 15.71
C LEU A 417 -2.12 -21.05 14.58
N ASP A 418 -2.83 -22.14 14.93
CA ASP A 418 -3.51 -22.99 13.94
C ASP A 418 -4.53 -22.21 13.12
N PHE A 419 -5.20 -21.26 13.76
CA PHE A 419 -6.26 -20.47 13.17
C PHE A 419 -6.29 -19.05 13.75
N VAL A 420 -6.23 -18.06 12.87
CA VAL A 420 -6.38 -16.64 13.22
C VAL A 420 -7.61 -16.07 12.54
N SER A 421 -8.48 -15.45 13.30
CA SER A 421 -9.65 -14.75 12.79
C SER A 421 -9.62 -13.30 13.25
N VAL A 422 -9.67 -12.38 12.30
CA VAL A 422 -9.70 -10.93 12.56
C VAL A 422 -10.89 -10.32 11.83
N GLY A 423 -11.72 -9.61 12.55
CA GLY A 423 -12.85 -8.88 12.01
C GLY A 423 -12.78 -7.39 12.33
N ALA A 424 -13.33 -6.56 11.45
CA ALA A 424 -13.49 -5.12 11.66
C ALA A 424 -14.85 -4.67 11.15
N PHE A 425 -15.54 -3.90 11.97
CA PHE A 425 -16.77 -3.20 11.59
C PHE A 425 -16.55 -1.71 11.73
N SER A 426 -16.78 -0.97 10.63
CA SER A 426 -16.62 0.48 10.60
C SER A 426 -17.90 1.17 10.19
N ILE A 427 -18.16 2.31 10.81
CA ILE A 427 -19.20 3.26 10.38
C ILE A 427 -18.52 4.59 10.15
N GLY A 428 -18.83 5.23 9.02
CA GLY A 428 -18.28 6.54 8.69
C GLY A 428 -19.13 7.29 7.69
N GLY A 429 -18.62 8.42 7.24
CA GLY A 429 -19.32 9.23 6.26
C GLY A 429 -18.59 10.51 5.88
N GLU A 430 -19.20 11.23 4.96
CA GLU A 430 -18.84 12.58 4.54
C GLU A 430 -20.06 13.47 4.62
N LEU A 431 -19.97 14.51 5.43
CA LEU A 431 -21.09 15.42 5.75
C LEU A 431 -20.66 16.86 5.49
N HIS A 432 -21.41 17.54 4.62
CA HIS A 432 -21.20 18.95 4.31
C HIS A 432 -22.35 19.78 4.87
N VAL A 433 -22.03 20.75 5.71
CA VAL A 433 -23.00 21.68 6.30
C VAL A 433 -22.51 23.11 6.07
N GLY A 434 -23.03 23.77 5.06
CA GLY A 434 -22.52 25.07 4.60
C GLY A 434 -21.06 24.96 4.15
N ASN A 435 -20.17 25.71 4.81
CA ASN A 435 -18.73 25.69 4.54
C ASN A 435 -17.97 24.64 5.38
N TRP A 436 -18.65 23.91 6.23
CA TRP A 436 -18.06 22.87 7.06
C TRP A 436 -18.15 21.50 6.39
N HIS A 437 -17.07 20.77 6.46
CA HIS A 437 -16.92 19.40 5.98
C HIS A 437 -16.48 18.51 7.13
N PHE A 438 -17.16 17.39 7.32
CA PHE A 438 -16.91 16.44 8.41
C PHE A 438 -16.74 15.04 7.86
N TYR A 439 -15.72 14.33 8.34
CA TYR A 439 -15.38 12.96 7.93
C TYR A 439 -15.24 12.09 9.19
N PRO A 440 -16.37 11.71 9.84
CA PRO A 440 -16.32 10.80 10.97
C PRO A 440 -16.09 9.37 10.49
N GLU A 441 -15.30 8.61 11.26
CA GLU A 441 -15.16 7.17 11.12
C GLU A 441 -14.92 6.54 12.50
N THR A 442 -15.59 5.42 12.77
CA THR A 442 -15.38 4.63 13.97
C THR A 442 -15.27 3.17 13.56
N THR A 443 -14.27 2.47 14.11
CA THR A 443 -13.99 1.07 13.82
C THR A 443 -13.94 0.28 15.14
N VAL A 444 -14.66 -0.83 15.18
CA VAL A 444 -14.56 -1.85 16.22
C VAL A 444 -13.95 -3.10 15.60
N ARG A 445 -12.94 -3.65 16.27
CA ARG A 445 -12.26 -4.88 15.83
C ARG A 445 -12.51 -6.01 16.81
N PHE A 446 -12.47 -7.22 16.30
CA PHE A 446 -12.57 -8.45 17.08
C PHE A 446 -11.57 -9.45 16.51
N ASN A 447 -10.89 -10.14 17.41
CA ASN A 447 -9.79 -11.05 17.08
C ASN A 447 -9.95 -12.33 17.88
N THR A 448 -9.30 -13.39 17.44
CA THR A 448 -9.06 -14.58 18.29
C THR A 448 -8.17 -14.21 19.49
N GLU A 449 -8.34 -14.88 20.62
CA GLU A 449 -7.79 -14.52 21.93
C GLU A 449 -6.27 -14.23 21.98
N ASN A 450 -5.48 -14.79 21.07
CA ASN A 450 -4.02 -14.60 21.07
C ASN A 450 -3.54 -13.61 20.01
N PHE A 451 -4.40 -12.73 19.51
CA PHE A 451 -4.12 -11.86 18.38
C PHE A 451 -4.59 -10.42 18.60
N ALA A 452 -4.19 -9.84 19.74
CA ALA A 452 -4.65 -8.51 20.18
C ALA A 452 -3.70 -7.37 19.77
N TYR A 453 -2.97 -7.51 18.67
CA TYR A 453 -1.99 -6.51 18.19
C TYR A 453 -2.60 -5.31 17.48
N GLN A 454 -3.90 -5.15 17.57
CA GLN A 454 -4.64 -4.01 17.01
C GLN A 454 -5.55 -3.40 18.08
N PRO A 455 -5.74 -2.07 18.05
CA PRO A 455 -6.72 -1.46 18.93
C PRO A 455 -8.10 -2.03 18.64
N LEU A 456 -8.78 -2.53 19.66
CA LEU A 456 -10.16 -3.05 19.54
C LEU A 456 -11.14 -1.96 19.11
N PHE A 457 -10.86 -0.72 19.52
CA PHE A 457 -11.66 0.44 19.16
C PHE A 457 -10.78 1.56 18.59
N SER A 458 -11.18 2.13 17.46
CA SER A 458 -10.57 3.31 16.86
C SER A 458 -11.64 4.30 16.44
N ALA A 459 -11.42 5.57 16.66
CA ALA A 459 -12.27 6.65 16.17
C ALA A 459 -11.43 7.70 15.45
N ARG A 460 -11.92 8.20 14.32
CA ARG A 460 -11.33 9.28 13.53
C ARG A 460 -12.37 10.34 13.26
N MET A 461 -11.99 11.60 13.34
CA MET A 461 -12.84 12.72 12.99
C MET A 461 -11.99 13.78 12.32
N ARG A 462 -12.18 13.96 11.03
CA ARG A 462 -11.59 15.09 10.30
C ARG A 462 -12.67 16.14 10.11
N SER A 463 -12.35 17.39 10.44
CA SER A 463 -13.24 18.53 10.22
C SER A 463 -12.50 19.63 9.50
N ALA A 464 -13.14 20.26 8.51
CA ALA A 464 -12.58 21.35 7.75
C ALA A 464 -13.63 22.44 7.52
N TYR A 465 -13.20 23.68 7.65
CA TYR A 465 -13.94 24.84 7.16
C TYR A 465 -13.30 25.32 5.86
N LYS A 466 -14.06 25.36 4.76
CA LYS A 466 -13.58 25.81 3.45
C LYS A 466 -14.43 26.97 2.97
N LYS A 467 -13.80 28.09 2.56
CA LYS A 467 -14.50 29.27 2.06
C LYS A 467 -13.72 29.95 0.95
N GLY A 468 -14.44 30.28 -0.13
CA GLY A 468 -13.96 31.13 -1.20
C GLY A 468 -14.05 32.62 -0.86
N TYR A 469 -13.04 33.35 -1.28
CA TYR A 469 -12.91 34.79 -1.15
C TYR A 469 -12.66 35.42 -2.51
N PHE A 470 -13.04 36.69 -2.63
CA PHE A 470 -12.97 37.49 -3.86
C PHE A 470 -13.90 36.98 -4.96
N LYS A 471 -13.89 37.67 -6.08
CA LYS A 471 -14.74 37.34 -7.23
C LYS A 471 -14.30 35.98 -7.82
N ASN A 472 -15.28 35.10 -8.07
CA ASN A 472 -15.11 33.76 -8.59
C ASN A 472 -14.23 32.84 -7.70
N ASP A 473 -14.26 33.06 -6.37
CA ASP A 473 -13.46 32.28 -5.40
C ASP A 473 -11.96 32.23 -5.77
N ALA A 474 -11.43 33.41 -6.19
CA ALA A 474 -10.03 33.50 -6.63
C ALA A 474 -9.02 33.08 -5.56
N LEU A 475 -9.39 33.13 -4.29
CA LEU A 475 -8.68 32.55 -3.17
C LEU A 475 -9.64 31.66 -2.38
N VAL A 476 -9.31 30.40 -2.19
CA VAL A 476 -10.04 29.51 -1.29
C VAL A 476 -9.16 29.21 -0.07
N LEU A 477 -9.68 29.49 1.11
CA LEU A 477 -9.03 29.13 2.37
C LEU A 477 -9.72 27.92 2.99
N ALA A 478 -8.93 27.00 3.52
CA ALA A 478 -9.40 25.87 4.29
C ALA A 478 -8.56 25.72 5.57
N PHE A 479 -9.22 25.47 6.69
CA PHE A 479 -8.54 25.10 7.93
C PHE A 479 -9.34 24.07 8.69
N GLY A 480 -8.68 23.28 9.52
CA GLY A 480 -9.39 22.23 10.25
C GLY A 480 -8.53 21.44 11.20
N LEU A 481 -9.18 20.42 11.76
CA LEU A 481 -8.62 19.47 12.73
C LEU A 481 -8.79 18.05 12.22
N ASP A 482 -7.79 17.24 12.48
CA ASP A 482 -7.81 15.79 12.29
C ASP A 482 -7.58 15.14 13.66
N LEU A 483 -8.63 14.53 14.20
CA LEU A 483 -8.66 13.93 15.52
C LEU A 483 -8.70 12.41 15.39
N GLY A 484 -7.96 11.72 16.23
CA GLY A 484 -7.93 10.28 16.29
C GLY A 484 -7.86 9.76 17.73
N PHE A 485 -8.41 8.58 17.93
CA PHE A 485 -8.30 7.81 19.15
C PHE A 485 -8.10 6.35 18.81
N ASP A 486 -7.16 5.68 19.49
CA ASP A 486 -6.95 4.24 19.46
C ASP A 486 -6.94 3.71 20.89
N SER A 487 -7.70 2.64 21.16
CA SER A 487 -7.67 1.97 22.47
C SER A 487 -6.33 1.27 22.68
N GLU A 488 -6.01 0.97 23.92
CA GLU A 488 -4.84 0.17 24.26
C GLU A 488 -4.85 -1.19 23.55
N HIS A 489 -3.67 -1.71 23.24
CA HIS A 489 -3.50 -3.00 22.57
C HIS A 489 -2.08 -3.53 22.75
N ASP A 490 -1.91 -4.82 22.54
CA ASP A 490 -0.59 -5.44 22.45
C ASP A 490 0.17 -4.90 21.22
N HIS A 491 1.48 -4.98 21.25
CA HIS A 491 2.30 -4.52 20.15
C HIS A 491 3.07 -5.65 19.48
N LEU A 492 3.42 -5.41 18.23
CA LEU A 492 4.38 -6.21 17.49
C LEU A 492 5.78 -5.63 17.72
N ILE A 493 6.78 -6.49 17.69
CA ILE A 493 8.19 -6.10 17.74
C ILE A 493 8.76 -6.09 16.32
N TYR A 494 9.44 -5.02 15.98
CA TYR A 494 10.11 -4.91 14.70
C TYR A 494 11.47 -5.60 14.70
N ASN A 495 11.63 -6.60 13.81
CA ASN A 495 12.91 -7.27 13.57
C ASN A 495 13.69 -6.56 12.47
N THR A 496 14.80 -5.94 12.84
CA THR A 496 15.62 -5.16 11.91
C THR A 496 16.33 -6.01 10.86
N LEU A 497 16.76 -7.23 11.22
CA LEU A 497 17.47 -8.11 10.29
C LEU A 497 16.60 -8.52 9.10
N LEU A 498 15.36 -8.90 9.35
CA LEU A 498 14.43 -9.38 8.32
C LEU A 498 13.43 -8.31 7.87
N ASN A 499 13.32 -7.20 8.62
CA ASN A 499 12.29 -6.19 8.38
C ASN A 499 10.87 -6.76 8.46
N VAL A 500 10.65 -7.65 9.41
CA VAL A 500 9.36 -8.28 9.69
C VAL A 500 8.87 -7.89 11.08
N MET A 501 7.58 -8.07 11.29
CA MET A 501 6.95 -7.84 12.57
C MET A 501 6.82 -9.18 13.30
N GLU A 502 7.29 -9.24 14.53
CA GLU A 502 7.18 -10.43 15.39
C GLU A 502 6.08 -10.21 16.44
N PRO A 503 5.29 -11.24 16.76
CA PRO A 503 4.44 -11.20 17.93
C PRO A 503 5.27 -10.94 19.19
N GLY A 504 4.98 -9.85 19.88
CA GLY A 504 5.76 -9.44 21.05
C GLY A 504 5.54 -10.36 22.24
N GLN A 505 6.63 -10.77 22.88
CA GLN A 505 6.59 -11.39 24.22
C GLN A 505 6.81 -10.35 25.34
N SER A 506 6.83 -9.08 25.00
CA SER A 506 7.04 -8.01 25.96
C SER A 506 5.78 -7.77 26.79
N PRO A 507 5.89 -7.56 28.10
CA PRO A 507 4.76 -7.16 28.94
C PRO A 507 4.31 -5.70 28.68
N ARG A 508 4.94 -4.98 27.76
CA ARG A 508 4.54 -3.62 27.40
C ARG A 508 3.30 -3.67 26.52
N ILE A 509 2.31 -2.89 26.88
CA ILE A 509 1.10 -2.65 26.12
C ILE A 509 1.20 -1.24 25.52
N THR A 510 0.82 -1.08 24.28
CA THR A 510 0.64 0.26 23.70
C THR A 510 -0.55 0.91 24.41
N PRO A 511 -0.37 2.03 25.11
CA PRO A 511 -1.47 2.68 25.81
C PRO A 511 -2.47 3.26 24.82
N SER A 512 -3.65 3.64 25.32
CA SER A 512 -4.60 4.40 24.49
C SER A 512 -3.95 5.68 23.98
N LEU A 513 -4.02 5.90 22.66
CA LEU A 513 -3.38 7.01 21.98
C LEU A 513 -4.42 7.98 21.42
N TYR A 514 -4.15 9.24 21.61
CA TYR A 514 -4.87 10.35 20.98
C TYR A 514 -4.03 10.89 19.83
N ARG A 515 -4.69 11.38 18.78
CA ARG A 515 -4.05 12.12 17.68
C ARG A 515 -4.77 13.42 17.46
N ILE A 516 -4.03 14.50 17.42
CA ILE A 516 -4.55 15.84 17.19
C ILE A 516 -3.64 16.52 16.17
N ASN A 517 -4.16 16.76 14.98
CA ASN A 517 -3.44 17.52 13.95
C ASN A 517 -4.29 18.74 13.58
N PHE A 518 -3.63 19.85 13.31
CA PHE A 518 -4.24 21.06 12.75
C PHE A 518 -3.68 21.30 11.36
N PHE A 519 -4.50 21.83 10.46
CA PHE A 519 -4.07 22.22 9.12
C PHE A 519 -4.68 23.55 8.69
N LEU A 520 -3.92 24.24 7.83
CA LEU A 520 -4.32 25.45 7.12
C LEU A 520 -3.92 25.29 5.65
N GLY A 521 -4.83 25.55 4.72
CA GLY A 521 -4.58 25.51 3.28
C GLY A 521 -5.10 26.75 2.57
N ALA A 522 -4.43 27.11 1.49
CA ALA A 522 -4.83 28.17 0.57
C ALA A 522 -4.74 27.64 -0.86
N GLU A 523 -5.78 27.92 -1.67
CA GLU A 523 -5.85 27.55 -3.08
C GLU A 523 -6.05 28.81 -3.92
N ILE A 524 -5.18 29.00 -4.91
CA ILE A 524 -5.24 30.08 -5.88
C ILE A 524 -5.13 29.44 -7.27
N ASP A 525 -6.24 29.38 -7.99
CA ASP A 525 -6.33 28.72 -9.28
C ASP A 525 -5.88 27.25 -9.21
N THR A 526 -4.79 26.85 -9.87
CA THR A 526 -4.23 25.50 -9.87
C THR A 526 -3.14 25.29 -8.82
N PHE A 527 -2.78 26.34 -8.11
CA PHE A 527 -1.75 26.30 -7.08
C PHE A 527 -2.38 26.22 -5.68
N ARG A 528 -1.87 25.32 -4.86
CA ARG A 528 -2.31 25.12 -3.48
C ARG A 528 -1.10 25.10 -2.56
N PHE A 529 -1.25 25.74 -1.43
CA PHE A 529 -0.26 25.77 -0.35
C PHE A 529 -0.91 25.26 0.93
N PHE A 530 -0.17 24.55 1.76
CA PHE A 530 -0.66 24.14 3.08
C PHE A 530 0.43 24.19 4.15
N ILE A 531 -0.03 24.35 5.39
CA ILE A 531 0.73 24.16 6.64
C ILE A 531 -0.04 23.14 7.46
N ARG A 532 0.68 22.20 8.05
CA ARG A 532 0.12 21.24 9.00
C ARG A 532 0.97 21.16 10.25
N ALA A 533 0.31 21.23 11.41
CA ALA A 533 0.87 20.93 12.72
C ALA A 533 0.39 19.51 13.09
N GLU A 534 1.31 18.58 13.20
CA GLU A 534 1.01 17.17 13.47
C GLU A 534 1.44 16.78 14.87
N ASN A 535 0.72 15.80 15.45
CA ASN A 535 0.98 15.23 16.77
C ASN A 535 0.98 16.29 17.89
N ILE A 536 0.01 17.20 17.89
CA ILE A 536 -0.21 18.17 18.99
C ILE A 536 -0.49 17.43 20.29
N ASP A 537 -1.09 16.25 20.18
CA ASP A 537 -1.33 15.30 21.26
C ASP A 537 -0.05 14.82 21.98
N TYR A 538 1.12 14.96 21.37
CA TYR A 538 2.41 14.68 22.04
C TYR A 538 2.55 15.40 23.40
N PHE A 539 1.92 16.57 23.55
CA PHE A 539 1.92 17.31 24.81
C PHE A 539 0.87 16.82 25.83
N ILE A 540 -0.01 15.90 25.40
CA ILE A 540 -1.13 15.37 26.20
C ILE A 540 -0.91 13.89 26.52
N ASN A 541 -0.37 13.13 25.57
CA ASN A 541 -0.09 11.71 25.72
C ASN A 541 1.01 11.46 26.77
N PRO A 542 1.03 10.27 27.39
CA PRO A 542 2.12 9.89 28.25
C PRO A 542 3.46 10.02 27.51
N GLN A 543 4.42 10.71 28.11
CA GLN A 543 5.73 10.96 27.48
C GLN A 543 6.58 9.68 27.34
N ASP A 544 6.17 8.60 27.99
CA ASP A 544 6.74 7.26 27.90
C ASP A 544 5.94 6.31 27.02
N ALA A 545 5.01 6.85 26.21
CA ALA A 545 4.24 6.04 25.26
C ALA A 545 5.13 5.58 24.10
N PHE A 546 5.00 4.29 23.81
CA PHE A 546 5.68 3.61 22.71
C PHE A 546 4.64 2.98 21.80
N ILE A 547 4.94 2.92 20.51
CA ILE A 547 4.11 2.24 19.53
C ILE A 547 4.58 0.80 19.36
N ASP A 548 5.87 0.61 19.48
CA ASP A 548 6.62 -0.63 19.56
C ASP A 548 7.50 -0.50 20.81
N PRO A 549 7.86 -1.57 21.52
CA PRO A 549 8.73 -1.52 22.71
C PRO A 549 9.98 -0.68 22.54
N ASN A 550 10.48 -0.57 21.33
CA ASN A 550 11.72 0.13 21.01
C ASN A 550 11.52 1.47 20.29
N PHE A 551 10.27 1.82 19.91
CA PHE A 551 10.01 3.04 19.14
C PHE A 551 8.97 3.93 19.82
N PRO A 552 9.39 5.11 20.31
CA PRO A 552 8.49 6.06 20.96
C PRO A 552 7.49 6.66 19.97
N ILE A 553 6.41 7.23 20.51
CA ILE A 553 5.46 8.01 19.72
C ILE A 553 6.16 9.18 19.02
N THR A 554 5.63 9.54 17.88
CA THR A 554 6.17 10.65 17.09
C THR A 554 5.96 12.01 17.79
N PRO A 555 7.00 12.85 17.91
CA PRO A 555 6.87 14.17 18.52
C PRO A 555 6.04 15.13 17.67
N PHE A 556 5.72 16.30 18.24
CA PHE A 556 5.12 17.41 17.52
C PHE A 556 5.99 17.87 16.37
N ILE A 557 5.39 18.04 15.18
CA ILE A 557 6.09 18.52 13.99
C ILE A 557 5.22 19.48 13.18
N ILE A 558 5.89 20.34 12.40
CA ILE A 558 5.26 21.21 11.42
C ILE A 558 5.69 20.77 10.02
N ARG A 559 4.72 20.68 9.10
CA ARG A 559 4.94 20.45 7.68
C ARG A 559 4.39 21.57 6.83
N LEU A 560 5.09 21.83 5.74
CA LEU A 560 4.69 22.76 4.69
C LEU A 560 4.61 22.00 3.38
N GLY A 561 3.73 22.42 2.50
CA GLY A 561 3.70 21.82 1.17
C GLY A 561 2.96 22.63 0.14
N VAL A 562 3.24 22.30 -1.11
CA VAL A 562 2.60 22.91 -2.28
C VAL A 562 2.13 21.80 -3.22
N THR A 563 1.03 22.07 -3.90
CA THR A 563 0.54 21.27 -5.03
C THR A 563 0.26 22.20 -6.19
N TRP A 564 0.67 21.79 -7.38
CA TRP A 564 0.46 22.59 -8.56
C TRP A 564 0.05 21.72 -9.74
N ASP A 565 -1.08 22.02 -10.36
CA ASP A 565 -1.60 21.34 -11.53
C ASP A 565 -1.35 22.17 -12.78
N PHE A 566 -0.63 21.61 -13.74
CA PHE A 566 -0.31 22.25 -15.02
C PHE A 566 -1.08 21.59 -16.15
N PHE A 567 -1.69 22.40 -17.00
CA PHE A 567 -2.36 21.99 -18.23
C PHE A 567 -1.80 22.82 -19.39
N ASN A 568 -1.28 22.16 -20.44
CA ASN A 568 -0.75 22.81 -21.64
C ASN A 568 -1.56 22.48 -22.89
#